data_2a8b2e1dd5315da5829e088dee4fab3c
#
_entry.id   2a8b2e1dd5315da5829e088dee4fab3c
#
_cell.length_a   1.000
_cell.length_b   1.000
_cell.length_c   1.000
_cell.angle_alpha   90.00
_cell.angle_beta   90.00
_cell.angle_gamma   90.00
#
_symmetry.space_group_name_H-M   'P 1'
#
loop_
_entity.id
_entity.type
_entity.pdbx_description
1 polymer ?
#
loop_
_entity_poly.entity_id
_entity_poly.type
_entity_poly.pdbx_seq_one_letter_code
_entity_poly.pdbx_strand_id
1 'polypeptide(L)'
;MDFEKDLRVEETNIPGLLVFDLPVHGDNRGWFKENWQRAKMTALGLPDFGPVQNNISFNATKGVTRGIHAEPWDKYISIAAGEIFGAWVDLRPGESFGQVYTTRLDPSRAIYVPRGVGNSFQALRDGTVYTYLVNAHWSLEQKKTYTFVNLADPELDIDWPIPLEESERSEADLHHPMLRDARPMEPKRTLVTGCNGQLGHAVRAYAEAHGLRGFEYTDIDEFDFSDPAAYDKYDWSLYGTIINAGATRRSTGRRPRRDVRCVEGERAGPGPASPGWRRTITVDARGT
;
A
#
# COMPACT_ATOMS: atom_id res chain seq x y z
N MET A 1 16.93 20.12 -8.37
CA MET A 1 16.89 18.81 -9.05
C MET A 1 18.32 18.40 -9.36
N ASP A 2 18.71 17.21 -8.92
CA ASP A 2 20.05 16.67 -9.14
C ASP A 2 20.02 15.69 -10.32
N PHE A 3 20.87 15.92 -11.30
CA PHE A 3 21.00 15.05 -12.47
C PHE A 3 22.01 13.91 -12.21
N GLU A 4 21.88 12.84 -13.01
CA GLU A 4 22.85 11.71 -13.06
C GLU A 4 23.04 11.00 -11.69
N LYS A 5 22.03 11.00 -10.82
CA LYS A 5 22.04 10.14 -9.63
C LYS A 5 21.92 8.66 -10.01
N ASP A 6 22.51 7.81 -9.21
CA ASP A 6 22.20 6.39 -9.24
C ASP A 6 20.81 6.13 -8.65
N LEU A 7 20.13 5.09 -9.16
CA LEU A 7 18.92 4.58 -8.52
C LEU A 7 19.30 4.00 -7.15
N ARG A 8 18.77 4.59 -6.08
CA ARG A 8 19.02 4.18 -4.70
C ARG A 8 17.72 4.18 -3.91
N VAL A 9 17.70 3.40 -2.83
CA VAL A 9 16.61 3.39 -1.84
C VAL A 9 17.16 3.76 -0.47
N GLU A 10 16.37 4.51 0.29
CA GLU A 10 16.62 4.90 1.66
C GLU A 10 15.41 4.51 2.50
N GLU A 11 15.65 3.82 3.62
CA GLU A 11 14.64 3.56 4.65
C GLU A 11 14.44 4.82 5.50
N THR A 12 13.21 5.04 5.95
CA THR A 12 12.88 6.17 6.83
C THR A 12 12.66 5.69 8.26
N ASN A 13 12.37 6.63 9.17
CA ASN A 13 11.93 6.31 10.53
C ASN A 13 10.53 5.67 10.60
N ILE A 14 9.73 5.72 9.52
CA ILE A 14 8.43 5.04 9.45
C ILE A 14 8.63 3.68 8.78
N PRO A 15 8.32 2.54 9.43
CA PRO A 15 8.55 1.22 8.87
C PRO A 15 7.89 1.01 7.51
N GLY A 16 8.67 0.66 6.49
CA GLY A 16 8.21 0.39 5.13
C GLY A 16 7.95 1.63 4.26
N LEU A 17 8.10 2.84 4.78
CA LEU A 17 8.13 4.07 4.00
C LEU A 17 9.53 4.20 3.39
N LEU A 18 9.63 4.17 2.05
CA LEU A 18 10.90 4.12 1.33
C LEU A 18 11.06 5.32 0.40
N VAL A 19 12.19 5.99 0.47
CA VAL A 19 12.55 7.08 -0.45
C VAL A 19 13.50 6.56 -1.53
N PHE A 20 13.28 6.99 -2.77
CA PHE A 20 14.11 6.62 -3.92
C PHE A 20 14.75 7.86 -4.52
N ASP A 21 16.06 7.80 -4.74
CA ASP A 21 16.73 8.67 -5.69
C ASP A 21 16.55 8.07 -7.10
N LEU A 22 16.15 8.90 -8.07
CA LEU A 22 15.88 8.49 -9.43
C LEU A 22 16.95 9.06 -10.38
N PRO A 23 17.50 8.24 -11.29
CA PRO A 23 18.33 8.75 -12.38
C PRO A 23 17.51 9.72 -13.25
N VAL A 24 17.99 10.94 -13.42
CA VAL A 24 17.42 11.95 -14.30
C VAL A 24 18.51 12.38 -15.27
N HIS A 25 18.25 12.19 -16.57
CA HIS A 25 19.20 12.50 -17.65
C HIS A 25 18.73 13.77 -18.36
N GLY A 26 19.60 14.79 -18.42
CA GLY A 26 19.30 16.08 -19.02
C GLY A 26 20.02 16.30 -20.34
N ASP A 27 19.36 16.98 -21.31
CA ASP A 27 19.99 17.49 -22.53
C ASP A 27 19.37 18.85 -22.93
N ASN A 28 19.72 19.35 -24.12
CA ASN A 28 19.23 20.65 -24.63
C ASN A 28 17.70 20.70 -24.89
N ARG A 29 16.98 19.59 -24.82
CA ARG A 29 15.52 19.49 -24.98
C ARG A 29 14.79 19.45 -23.63
N GLY A 30 15.51 19.17 -22.53
CA GLY A 30 14.94 18.99 -21.20
C GLY A 30 15.56 17.81 -20.47
N TRP A 31 14.74 16.98 -19.87
CA TRP A 31 15.20 15.81 -19.11
C TRP A 31 14.29 14.58 -19.32
N PHE A 32 14.87 13.42 -19.09
CA PHE A 32 14.18 12.12 -19.10
C PHE A 32 14.53 11.35 -17.83
N LYS A 33 13.58 10.56 -17.31
CA LYS A 33 13.79 9.60 -16.24
C LYS A 33 12.95 8.34 -16.41
N GLU A 34 13.45 7.22 -15.92
CA GLU A 34 12.62 6.06 -15.64
C GLU A 34 11.86 6.33 -14.32
N ASN A 35 10.59 6.76 -14.42
CA ASN A 35 9.83 7.14 -13.24
C ASN A 35 9.51 5.98 -12.30
N TRP A 36 9.28 4.80 -12.86
CA TRP A 36 9.07 3.54 -12.15
C TRP A 36 9.48 2.37 -13.03
N GLN A 37 10.30 1.49 -12.48
CA GLN A 37 10.76 0.28 -13.17
C GLN A 37 10.74 -0.89 -12.16
N ARG A 38 9.75 -1.78 -12.32
CA ARG A 38 9.45 -2.86 -11.37
C ARG A 38 10.68 -3.70 -11.02
N ALA A 39 11.39 -4.22 -12.02
CA ALA A 39 12.50 -5.16 -11.78
C ALA A 39 13.67 -4.50 -11.03
N LYS A 40 14.08 -3.28 -11.42
CA LYS A 40 15.17 -2.56 -10.77
C LYS A 40 14.81 -2.18 -9.33
N MET A 41 13.59 -1.66 -9.11
CA MET A 41 13.18 -1.15 -7.82
C MET A 41 12.88 -2.28 -6.84
N THR A 42 12.28 -3.40 -7.27
CA THR A 42 12.08 -4.56 -6.40
C THR A 42 13.39 -5.22 -6.00
N ALA A 43 14.41 -5.20 -6.88
CA ALA A 43 15.75 -5.65 -6.52
C ALA A 43 16.40 -4.79 -5.43
N LEU A 44 15.98 -3.54 -5.27
CA LEU A 44 16.44 -2.62 -4.21
C LEU A 44 15.54 -2.62 -2.97
N GLY A 45 14.51 -3.45 -2.91
CA GLY A 45 13.65 -3.57 -1.74
C GLY A 45 12.26 -2.93 -1.86
N LEU A 46 11.89 -2.33 -3.01
CA LEU A 46 10.51 -1.92 -3.23
C LEU A 46 9.59 -3.16 -3.15
N PRO A 47 8.57 -3.18 -2.29
CA PRO A 47 7.57 -4.23 -2.34
C PRO A 47 6.93 -4.34 -3.73
N ASP A 48 6.75 -5.56 -4.21
CA ASP A 48 6.05 -5.81 -5.46
C ASP A 48 4.55 -5.59 -5.28
N PHE A 49 4.15 -4.31 -5.20
CA PHE A 49 2.79 -3.93 -4.82
C PHE A 49 1.78 -3.98 -5.97
N GLY A 50 2.21 -4.31 -7.20
CA GLY A 50 1.34 -4.53 -8.35
C GLY A 50 0.42 -3.35 -8.68
N PRO A 51 0.94 -2.20 -9.13
CA PRO A 51 0.13 -1.03 -9.39
C PRO A 51 -0.89 -1.29 -10.51
N VAL A 52 -2.12 -0.79 -10.33
CA VAL A 52 -3.26 -0.96 -11.27
C VAL A 52 -3.86 0.36 -11.73
N GLN A 53 -3.49 1.50 -11.10
CA GLN A 53 -3.99 2.82 -11.45
C GLN A 53 -2.90 3.85 -11.27
N ASN A 54 -2.81 4.81 -12.20
CA ASN A 54 -1.99 5.99 -12.10
C ASN A 54 -2.88 7.23 -11.96
N ASN A 55 -2.56 8.10 -11.02
CA ASN A 55 -3.24 9.36 -10.79
C ASN A 55 -2.26 10.52 -10.95
N ILE A 56 -2.77 11.65 -11.40
CA ILE A 56 -2.02 12.91 -11.52
C ILE A 56 -2.80 14.00 -10.80
N SER A 57 -2.09 14.79 -9.99
CA SER A 57 -2.61 16.03 -9.37
C SER A 57 -1.80 17.21 -9.88
N PHE A 58 -2.47 18.14 -10.53
CA PHE A 58 -1.89 19.43 -10.93
C PHE A 58 -2.16 20.46 -9.84
N ASN A 59 -1.14 21.19 -9.43
CA ASN A 59 -1.19 22.21 -8.40
C ASN A 59 -0.73 23.53 -9.04
N ALA A 60 -1.68 24.41 -9.31
CA ALA A 60 -1.46 25.60 -10.12
C ALA A 60 -0.51 26.59 -9.45
N THR A 61 -0.67 26.79 -8.14
CA THR A 61 0.05 27.79 -7.36
C THR A 61 0.93 27.16 -6.29
N LYS A 62 2.04 27.80 -6.01
CA LYS A 62 2.85 27.55 -4.82
C LYS A 62 1.97 27.74 -3.57
N GLY A 63 2.12 26.88 -2.57
CA GLY A 63 1.33 26.91 -1.34
C GLY A 63 0.09 26.01 -1.35
N VAL A 64 -0.32 25.44 -2.50
CA VAL A 64 -1.35 24.39 -2.50
C VAL A 64 -0.91 23.25 -1.59
N THR A 65 -1.71 22.96 -0.57
CA THR A 65 -1.43 21.95 0.45
C THR A 65 -2.57 20.95 0.53
N ARG A 66 -2.25 19.64 0.53
CA ARG A 66 -3.24 18.54 0.54
C ARG A 66 -2.87 17.51 1.59
N GLY A 67 -3.84 16.93 2.27
CA GLY A 67 -3.64 15.83 3.24
C GLY A 67 -4.31 16.13 4.58
N ILE A 68 -3.96 15.41 5.61
CA ILE A 68 -3.21 14.14 5.65
C ILE A 68 -4.20 13.02 5.37
N HIS A 69 -3.94 12.20 4.37
CA HIS A 69 -4.84 11.12 3.95
C HIS A 69 -4.12 9.78 4.00
N ALA A 70 -4.50 8.88 4.91
CA ALA A 70 -4.12 7.48 4.84
C ALA A 70 -5.19 6.71 4.06
N GLU A 71 -4.77 6.10 2.97
CA GLU A 71 -5.65 5.36 2.07
C GLU A 71 -5.43 3.85 2.21
N PRO A 72 -6.43 3.01 1.89
CA PRO A 72 -6.37 1.56 2.13
C PRO A 72 -5.52 0.79 1.10
N TRP A 73 -4.54 1.44 0.48
CA TRP A 73 -3.62 0.89 -0.52
C TRP A 73 -2.22 1.48 -0.43
N ASP A 74 -1.30 0.83 -1.11
CA ASP A 74 0.06 1.33 -1.25
C ASP A 74 0.15 2.33 -2.39
N LYS A 75 1.06 3.28 -2.28
CA LYS A 75 1.35 4.30 -3.29
C LYS A 75 2.83 4.33 -3.63
N TYR A 76 3.11 4.61 -4.89
CA TYR A 76 4.42 5.07 -5.32
C TYR A 76 4.26 6.47 -5.90
N ILE A 77 4.81 7.45 -5.22
CA ILE A 77 4.63 8.87 -5.48
C ILE A 77 5.89 9.44 -6.12
N SER A 78 5.74 10.27 -7.14
CA SER A 78 6.82 11.00 -7.78
C SER A 78 6.37 12.36 -8.29
N ILE A 79 7.33 13.22 -8.57
CA ILE A 79 7.08 14.56 -9.11
C ILE A 79 7.43 14.55 -10.59
N ALA A 80 6.46 14.95 -11.43
CA ALA A 80 6.65 15.09 -12.86
C ALA A 80 7.16 16.51 -13.24
N ALA A 81 6.79 17.53 -12.47
CA ALA A 81 7.29 18.89 -12.60
C ALA A 81 7.16 19.62 -11.26
N GLY A 82 8.01 20.60 -10.99
CA GLY A 82 7.98 21.37 -9.76
C GLY A 82 8.71 20.72 -8.59
N GLU A 83 8.27 21.05 -7.39
CA GLU A 83 8.86 20.59 -6.12
C GLU A 83 7.78 20.61 -5.04
N ILE A 84 7.82 19.65 -4.13
CA ILE A 84 6.98 19.62 -2.94
C ILE A 84 7.83 19.50 -1.66
N PHE A 85 7.28 19.99 -0.56
CA PHE A 85 7.56 19.51 0.78
C PHE A 85 6.50 18.46 1.10
N GLY A 86 6.90 17.22 1.37
CA GLY A 86 6.00 16.14 1.76
C GLY A 86 6.13 15.82 3.24
N ALA A 87 5.00 15.49 3.87
CA ALA A 87 4.93 15.00 5.23
C ALA A 87 4.10 13.72 5.28
N TRP A 88 4.67 12.68 5.88
CA TRP A 88 4.04 11.36 6.03
C TRP A 88 3.91 11.04 7.51
N VAL A 89 2.76 10.49 7.88
CA VAL A 89 2.43 10.18 9.28
C VAL A 89 2.01 8.72 9.37
N ASP A 90 2.61 7.95 10.26
CA ASP A 90 2.18 6.57 10.47
C ASP A 90 0.85 6.55 11.22
N LEU A 91 -0.22 6.12 10.54
CA LEU A 91 -1.56 6.00 11.09
C LEU A 91 -1.98 4.52 11.26
N ARG A 92 -1.02 3.61 11.25
CA ARG A 92 -1.22 2.19 11.57
C ARG A 92 -1.15 1.98 13.09
N PRO A 93 -1.93 1.04 13.64
CA PRO A 93 -1.84 0.75 15.08
C PRO A 93 -0.47 0.18 15.44
N GLY A 94 0.10 0.62 16.56
CA GLY A 94 1.40 0.16 17.05
C GLY A 94 2.25 1.28 17.62
N GLU A 95 3.52 0.99 17.91
CA GLU A 95 4.46 1.92 18.55
C GLU A 95 4.83 3.12 17.67
N SER A 96 4.72 2.98 16.36
CA SER A 96 5.01 4.05 15.37
C SER A 96 3.81 4.96 15.08
N PHE A 97 2.62 4.71 15.67
CA PHE A 97 1.45 5.56 15.46
C PHE A 97 1.76 7.03 15.78
N GLY A 98 1.47 7.92 14.84
CA GLY A 98 1.77 9.35 14.95
C GLY A 98 3.21 9.74 14.57
N GLN A 99 4.09 8.79 14.27
CA GLN A 99 5.44 9.09 13.83
C GLN A 99 5.43 9.82 12.49
N VAL A 100 6.22 10.91 12.42
CA VAL A 100 6.29 11.80 11.24
C VAL A 100 7.61 11.63 10.51
N TYR A 101 7.54 11.63 9.19
CA TYR A 101 8.68 11.77 8.29
C TYR A 101 8.42 12.91 7.31
N THR A 102 9.38 13.81 7.12
CA THR A 102 9.28 14.91 6.17
C THR A 102 10.48 14.93 5.24
N THR A 103 10.24 15.27 3.98
CA THR A 103 11.31 15.51 3.00
C THR A 103 10.81 16.34 1.82
N ARG A 104 11.74 16.89 1.05
CA ARG A 104 11.43 17.51 -0.24
C ARG A 104 11.55 16.48 -1.36
N LEU A 105 10.60 16.52 -2.28
CA LEU A 105 10.62 15.75 -3.52
C LEU A 105 10.57 16.70 -4.72
N ASP A 106 11.43 16.43 -5.66
CA ASP A 106 11.46 16.98 -7.01
C ASP A 106 11.52 15.84 -8.02
N PRO A 107 11.64 16.05 -9.35
CA PRO A 107 11.70 14.96 -10.30
C PRO A 107 12.82 13.92 -10.07
N SER A 108 13.86 14.23 -9.30
CA SER A 108 14.95 13.30 -9.00
C SER A 108 14.70 12.40 -7.78
N ARG A 109 13.52 12.50 -7.15
CA ARG A 109 13.15 11.67 -5.97
C ARG A 109 11.73 11.16 -6.06
N ALA A 110 11.51 10.00 -5.49
CA ALA A 110 10.19 9.39 -5.33
C ALA A 110 10.05 8.77 -3.94
N ILE A 111 8.84 8.41 -3.55
CA ILE A 111 8.58 7.76 -2.27
C ILE A 111 7.52 6.69 -2.40
N TYR A 112 7.79 5.53 -1.81
CA TYR A 112 6.81 4.47 -1.64
C TYR A 112 6.15 4.60 -0.27
N VAL A 113 4.84 4.70 -0.26
CA VAL A 113 4.01 4.90 0.93
C VAL A 113 3.17 3.64 1.13
N PRO A 114 3.44 2.84 2.17
CA PRO A 114 2.63 1.67 2.45
C PRO A 114 1.24 2.07 2.95
N ARG A 115 0.28 1.18 2.76
CA ARG A 115 -1.09 1.32 3.29
C ARG A 115 -1.07 1.72 4.77
N GLY A 116 -1.90 2.70 5.12
CA GLY A 116 -2.06 3.18 6.49
C GLY A 116 -1.05 4.26 6.91
N VAL A 117 -0.07 4.57 6.07
CA VAL A 117 0.74 5.77 6.24
C VAL A 117 0.03 6.94 5.60
N GLY A 118 -0.29 7.95 6.40
CA GLY A 118 -0.90 9.20 5.96
C GLY A 118 0.05 9.98 5.06
N ASN A 119 -0.46 10.51 3.98
CA ASN A 119 0.29 11.25 3.00
C ASN A 119 -0.23 12.69 2.90
N SER A 120 0.68 13.63 2.92
CA SER A 120 0.41 15.05 2.69
C SER A 120 1.55 15.73 1.95
N PHE A 121 1.26 16.83 1.31
CA PHE A 121 2.29 17.66 0.68
C PHE A 121 1.88 19.11 0.54
N GLN A 122 2.88 19.99 0.43
CA GLN A 122 2.77 21.38 0.08
C GLN A 122 3.58 21.67 -1.17
N ALA A 123 2.95 22.22 -2.21
CA ALA A 123 3.62 22.63 -3.45
C ALA A 123 4.54 23.83 -3.19
N LEU A 124 5.83 23.70 -3.54
CA LEU A 124 6.83 24.75 -3.35
C LEU A 124 7.06 25.60 -4.60
N ARG A 125 6.46 25.21 -5.74
CA ARG A 125 6.52 25.92 -7.03
C ARG A 125 5.17 25.93 -7.71
N ASP A 126 4.93 26.96 -8.51
CA ASP A 126 3.77 27.02 -9.40
C ASP A 126 3.84 25.91 -10.44
N GLY A 127 2.69 25.38 -10.86
CA GLY A 127 2.59 24.33 -11.85
C GLY A 127 3.16 22.98 -11.42
N THR A 128 3.20 22.70 -10.10
CA THR A 128 3.71 21.44 -9.59
C THR A 128 2.80 20.27 -9.98
N VAL A 129 3.38 19.26 -10.62
CA VAL A 129 2.70 18.04 -11.07
C VAL A 129 3.12 16.86 -10.21
N TYR A 130 2.20 16.40 -9.39
CA TYR A 130 2.34 15.27 -8.49
C TYR A 130 1.66 14.04 -9.11
N THR A 131 2.37 12.96 -9.29
CA THR A 131 1.87 11.71 -9.87
C THR A 131 2.08 10.54 -8.95
N TYR A 132 1.15 9.58 -8.95
CA TYR A 132 1.28 8.40 -8.09
C TYR A 132 0.61 7.16 -8.68
N LEU A 133 1.29 6.04 -8.53
CA LEU A 133 0.78 4.70 -8.80
C LEU A 133 0.13 4.14 -7.54
N VAL A 134 -0.99 3.45 -7.70
CA VAL A 134 -1.68 2.77 -6.60
C VAL A 134 -2.05 1.35 -6.99
N ASN A 135 -2.14 0.51 -6.00
CA ASN A 135 -2.40 -0.92 -6.17
C ASN A 135 -3.87 -1.32 -5.93
N ALA A 136 -4.78 -0.34 -5.94
CA ALA A 136 -6.22 -0.56 -5.93
C ALA A 136 -6.92 0.51 -6.77
N HIS A 137 -8.13 0.24 -7.25
CA HIS A 137 -8.94 1.22 -7.94
C HIS A 137 -9.64 2.13 -6.93
N TRP A 138 -9.64 3.43 -7.21
CA TRP A 138 -10.36 4.40 -6.41
C TRP A 138 -11.88 4.25 -6.58
N SER A 139 -12.64 4.40 -5.49
CA SER A 139 -14.10 4.54 -5.49
C SER A 139 -14.57 5.40 -4.32
N LEU A 140 -15.77 5.97 -4.44
CA LEU A 140 -16.39 6.72 -3.34
C LEU A 140 -16.63 5.84 -2.10
N GLU A 141 -16.90 4.56 -2.30
CA GLU A 141 -17.10 3.61 -1.21
C GLU A 141 -15.80 3.41 -0.42
N GLN A 142 -14.69 3.23 -1.13
CA GLN A 142 -13.38 3.10 -0.49
C GLN A 142 -12.94 4.37 0.23
N LYS A 143 -13.36 5.56 -0.22
CA LYS A 143 -13.06 6.81 0.48
C LYS A 143 -13.59 6.83 1.92
N LYS A 144 -14.67 6.10 2.22
CA LYS A 144 -15.22 5.97 3.59
C LYS A 144 -14.30 5.19 4.55
N THR A 145 -13.35 4.45 4.00
CA THR A 145 -12.38 3.65 4.78
C THR A 145 -11.05 4.36 5.02
N TYR A 146 -10.92 5.62 4.56
CA TYR A 146 -9.72 6.40 4.78
C TYR A 146 -9.60 6.83 6.24
N THR A 147 -8.36 6.99 6.68
CA THR A 147 -8.05 7.72 7.90
C THR A 147 -7.54 9.11 7.52
N PHE A 148 -8.07 10.12 8.16
CA PHE A 148 -7.69 11.51 7.94
C PHE A 148 -7.14 12.10 9.22
N VAL A 149 -6.16 13.01 9.09
CA VAL A 149 -5.64 13.82 10.20
C VAL A 149 -5.47 15.26 9.73
N ASN A 150 -5.67 16.21 10.63
CA ASN A 150 -5.55 17.62 10.35
C ASN A 150 -4.10 18.01 10.10
N LEU A 151 -3.85 18.79 9.03
CA LEU A 151 -2.52 19.31 8.69
C LEU A 151 -1.92 20.21 9.77
N ALA A 152 -2.78 20.90 10.55
CA ALA A 152 -2.40 21.84 11.59
C ALA A 152 -2.35 21.18 13.00
N ASP A 153 -2.34 19.85 13.08
CA ASP A 153 -2.27 19.16 14.37
C ASP A 153 -0.93 19.43 15.06
N PRO A 154 -0.94 20.06 16.25
CA PRO A 154 0.29 20.39 16.97
C PRO A 154 1.05 19.16 17.47
N GLU A 155 0.40 18.00 17.63
CA GLU A 155 1.07 16.75 18.05
C GLU A 155 2.00 16.21 16.98
N LEU A 156 1.78 16.58 15.70
CA LEU A 156 2.62 16.15 14.58
C LEU A 156 3.89 16.97 14.40
N ASP A 157 3.93 18.19 14.92
CA ASP A 157 5.07 19.13 14.87
C ASP A 157 5.69 19.24 13.46
N ILE A 158 4.82 19.41 12.44
CA ILE A 158 5.27 19.54 11.05
C ILE A 158 5.62 20.98 10.75
N ASP A 159 6.90 21.24 10.46
CA ASP A 159 7.41 22.56 10.08
C ASP A 159 7.14 22.84 8.58
N TRP A 160 5.92 23.31 8.29
CA TRP A 160 5.50 23.63 6.92
C TRP A 160 6.28 24.82 6.38
N PRO A 161 6.96 24.72 5.20
CA PRO A 161 7.75 25.81 4.62
C PRO A 161 6.96 27.08 4.32
N ILE A 162 5.66 26.93 4.05
CA ILE A 162 4.72 28.04 3.91
C ILE A 162 3.70 27.90 5.04
N PRO A 163 3.49 28.92 5.87
CA PRO A 163 2.51 28.84 6.95
C PRO A 163 1.15 28.35 6.45
N LEU A 164 0.50 27.45 7.21
CA LEU A 164 -0.76 26.85 6.75
C LEU A 164 -1.87 27.89 6.54
N GLU A 165 -1.86 29.00 7.28
CA GLU A 165 -2.76 30.11 7.12
C GLU A 165 -2.60 30.85 5.79
N GLU A 166 -1.42 30.76 5.16
CA GLU A 166 -1.11 31.31 3.83
C GLU A 166 -1.27 30.27 2.72
N SER A 167 -1.57 29.02 3.07
CA SER A 167 -1.66 27.89 2.14
C SER A 167 -3.07 27.73 1.56
N GLU A 168 -3.16 27.28 0.31
CA GLU A 168 -4.43 26.92 -0.33
C GLU A 168 -4.78 25.47 0.02
N ARG A 169 -5.86 25.28 0.78
CA ARG A 169 -6.36 23.98 1.24
C ARG A 169 -7.83 23.78 0.86
N SER A 170 -8.24 22.53 0.69
CA SER A 170 -9.66 22.23 0.51
C SER A 170 -10.43 22.40 1.82
N GLU A 171 -11.72 22.70 1.72
CA GLU A 171 -12.61 22.78 2.89
C GLU A 171 -12.59 21.49 3.72
N ALA A 172 -12.47 20.33 3.08
CA ALA A 172 -12.38 19.06 3.76
C ALA A 172 -11.08 18.93 4.57
N ASP A 173 -9.93 19.36 3.99
CA ASP A 173 -8.63 19.26 4.66
C ASP A 173 -8.52 20.19 5.88
N LEU A 174 -9.30 21.28 5.91
CA LEU A 174 -9.40 22.18 7.06
C LEU A 174 -10.07 21.53 8.28
N HIS A 175 -10.96 20.56 8.06
CA HIS A 175 -11.84 20.00 9.10
C HIS A 175 -11.54 18.53 9.43
N HIS A 176 -10.39 18.01 9.03
CA HIS A 176 -9.98 16.67 9.44
C HIS A 176 -9.79 16.58 10.96
N PRO A 177 -10.00 15.40 11.57
CA PRO A 177 -9.79 15.21 13.02
C PRO A 177 -8.33 15.39 13.41
N MET A 178 -8.07 15.69 14.68
CA MET A 178 -6.72 15.65 15.24
C MET A 178 -6.24 14.20 15.42
N LEU A 179 -4.94 13.99 15.52
CA LEU A 179 -4.31 12.67 15.64
C LEU A 179 -4.92 11.84 16.77
N ARG A 180 -5.14 12.44 17.94
CA ARG A 180 -5.74 11.79 19.12
C ARG A 180 -7.15 11.28 18.88
N ASP A 181 -7.89 11.86 17.91
CA ASP A 181 -9.26 11.50 17.55
C ASP A 181 -9.31 10.65 16.27
N ALA A 182 -8.15 10.45 15.61
CA ALA A 182 -8.06 9.70 14.39
C ALA A 182 -8.19 8.19 14.66
N ARG A 183 -8.96 7.51 13.81
CA ARG A 183 -9.07 6.06 13.86
C ARG A 183 -7.89 5.43 13.14
N PRO A 184 -7.04 4.62 13.82
CA PRO A 184 -5.94 3.94 13.15
C PRO A 184 -6.42 3.05 12.00
N MET A 185 -5.63 2.99 10.94
CA MET A 185 -5.91 2.11 9.80
C MET A 185 -5.37 0.71 10.05
N GLU A 186 -6.26 -0.21 10.42
CA GLU A 186 -5.90 -1.60 10.68
C GLU A 186 -5.22 -2.26 9.47
N PRO A 187 -4.18 -3.09 9.69
CA PRO A 187 -3.53 -3.83 8.63
C PRO A 187 -4.51 -4.83 8.00
N LYS A 188 -4.31 -5.15 6.72
CA LYS A 188 -5.06 -6.25 6.10
C LYS A 188 -4.66 -7.57 6.73
N ARG A 189 -5.67 -8.45 6.89
CA ARG A 189 -5.51 -9.78 7.48
C ARG A 189 -5.01 -10.79 6.44
N THR A 190 -4.47 -11.89 6.94
CA THR A 190 -4.19 -13.09 6.16
C THR A 190 -5.22 -14.16 6.53
N LEU A 191 -6.07 -14.57 5.57
CA LEU A 191 -7.00 -15.68 5.78
C LEU A 191 -6.30 -17.01 5.47
N VAL A 192 -6.33 -17.95 6.41
CA VAL A 192 -5.81 -19.31 6.24
C VAL A 192 -6.99 -20.27 6.23
N THR A 193 -7.30 -20.85 5.06
CA THR A 193 -8.35 -21.87 4.94
C THR A 193 -7.78 -23.27 5.10
N GLY A 194 -8.57 -24.23 5.60
CA GLY A 194 -8.09 -25.57 5.90
C GLY A 194 -7.10 -25.58 7.07
N CYS A 195 -7.35 -24.75 8.06
CA CYS A 195 -6.42 -24.51 9.18
C CYS A 195 -6.17 -25.72 10.08
N ASN A 196 -7.07 -26.72 10.09
CA ASN A 196 -6.93 -27.96 10.87
C ASN A 196 -6.12 -29.04 10.13
N GLY A 197 -5.72 -28.77 8.87
CA GLY A 197 -4.81 -29.64 8.14
C GLY A 197 -3.34 -29.46 8.55
N GLN A 198 -2.46 -30.36 8.07
CA GLN A 198 -1.03 -30.30 8.37
C GLN A 198 -0.38 -28.97 8.00
N LEU A 199 -0.70 -28.44 6.82
CA LEU A 199 -0.18 -27.14 6.37
C LEU A 199 -0.75 -25.99 7.21
N GLY A 200 -2.05 -26.00 7.52
CA GLY A 200 -2.68 -24.98 8.36
C GLY A 200 -2.05 -24.91 9.75
N HIS A 201 -1.81 -26.07 10.39
CA HIS A 201 -1.08 -26.13 11.66
C HIS A 201 0.35 -25.60 11.54
N ALA A 202 1.08 -25.92 10.45
CA ALA A 202 2.43 -25.44 10.24
C ALA A 202 2.46 -23.90 10.06
N VAL A 203 1.50 -23.32 9.30
CA VAL A 203 1.37 -21.86 9.14
C VAL A 203 1.09 -21.19 10.48
N ARG A 204 0.20 -21.76 11.29
CA ARG A 204 -0.12 -21.24 12.62
C ARG A 204 1.11 -21.24 13.53
N ALA A 205 1.79 -22.39 13.63
CA ALA A 205 2.99 -22.52 14.44
C ALA A 205 4.10 -21.56 14.00
N TYR A 206 4.27 -21.38 12.70
CA TYR A 206 5.24 -20.42 12.16
C TYR A 206 4.88 -18.97 12.53
N ALA A 207 3.61 -18.58 12.36
CA ALA A 207 3.14 -17.24 12.69
C ALA A 207 3.33 -16.96 14.19
N GLU A 208 2.98 -17.89 15.07
CA GLU A 208 3.16 -17.78 16.52
C GLU A 208 4.64 -17.67 16.91
N ALA A 209 5.50 -18.54 16.37
CA ALA A 209 6.93 -18.53 16.66
C ALA A 209 7.65 -17.24 16.23
N HIS A 210 7.12 -16.54 15.22
CA HIS A 210 7.68 -15.28 14.69
C HIS A 210 6.90 -14.03 15.13
N GLY A 211 5.91 -14.15 16.03
CA GLY A 211 5.11 -13.05 16.51
C GLY A 211 4.26 -12.35 15.43
N LEU A 212 3.97 -13.04 14.31
CA LEU A 212 3.18 -12.49 13.22
C LEU A 212 1.71 -12.36 13.63
N ARG A 213 1.12 -11.21 13.38
CA ARG A 213 -0.27 -10.89 13.74
C ARG A 213 -1.15 -10.76 12.49
N GLY A 214 -2.47 -10.67 12.69
CA GLY A 214 -3.43 -10.45 11.60
C GLY A 214 -3.76 -11.71 10.80
N PHE A 215 -3.50 -12.91 11.34
CA PHE A 215 -3.95 -14.16 10.77
C PHE A 215 -5.35 -14.52 11.27
N GLU A 216 -6.21 -14.90 10.35
CA GLU A 216 -7.52 -15.48 10.62
C GLU A 216 -7.55 -16.89 10.06
N TYR A 217 -7.97 -17.84 10.87
CA TYR A 217 -7.89 -19.26 10.56
C TYR A 217 -9.31 -19.82 10.44
N THR A 218 -9.60 -20.51 9.34
CA THR A 218 -10.91 -21.09 9.06
C THR A 218 -10.77 -22.49 8.46
N ASP A 219 -11.76 -23.35 8.67
CA ASP A 219 -11.83 -24.67 8.07
C ASP A 219 -13.17 -24.86 7.36
N ILE A 220 -13.41 -26.06 6.84
CA ILE A 220 -14.56 -26.39 6.01
C ILE A 220 -15.91 -26.10 6.71
N ASP A 221 -15.97 -26.22 8.03
CA ASP A 221 -17.19 -25.98 8.81
C ASP A 221 -17.60 -24.50 8.83
N GLU A 222 -16.63 -23.58 8.77
CA GLU A 222 -16.88 -22.12 8.71
C GLU A 222 -16.84 -21.59 7.29
N PHE A 223 -15.92 -22.10 6.47
CA PHE A 223 -15.69 -21.66 5.10
C PHE A 223 -15.41 -22.84 4.16
N ASP A 224 -16.46 -23.37 3.57
CA ASP A 224 -16.36 -24.31 2.45
C ASP A 224 -16.09 -23.54 1.15
N PHE A 225 -14.84 -23.54 0.68
CA PHE A 225 -14.47 -22.86 -0.57
C PHE A 225 -15.06 -23.49 -1.83
N SER A 226 -15.73 -24.65 -1.74
CA SER A 226 -16.50 -25.24 -2.83
C SER A 226 -17.93 -24.72 -2.90
N ASP A 227 -18.42 -24.04 -1.85
CA ASP A 227 -19.74 -23.42 -1.79
C ASP A 227 -19.65 -21.92 -2.14
N PRO A 228 -20.23 -21.49 -3.29
CA PRO A 228 -20.23 -20.07 -3.65
C PRO A 228 -20.88 -19.16 -2.59
N ALA A 229 -21.88 -19.65 -1.85
CA ALA A 229 -22.53 -18.84 -0.80
C ALA A 229 -21.64 -18.59 0.42
N ALA A 230 -20.59 -19.38 0.63
CA ALA A 230 -19.65 -19.16 1.70
C ALA A 230 -18.84 -17.87 1.51
N TYR A 231 -18.62 -17.46 0.25
CA TYR A 231 -17.88 -16.26 -0.08
C TYR A 231 -18.60 -14.97 0.34
N ASP A 232 -19.92 -14.96 0.38
CA ASP A 232 -20.73 -13.80 0.76
C ASP A 232 -20.67 -13.50 2.27
N LYS A 233 -20.14 -14.44 3.07
CA LYS A 233 -19.98 -14.28 4.52
C LYS A 233 -18.77 -13.42 4.90
N TYR A 234 -17.86 -13.18 3.96
CA TYR A 234 -16.59 -12.51 4.22
C TYR A 234 -16.54 -11.14 3.57
N ASP A 235 -16.12 -10.14 4.34
CA ASP A 235 -15.70 -8.85 3.77
C ASP A 235 -14.26 -8.98 3.25
N TRP A 236 -14.13 -9.29 1.98
CA TRP A 236 -12.85 -9.51 1.31
C TRP A 236 -11.95 -8.28 1.30
N SER A 237 -12.50 -7.09 1.54
CA SER A 237 -11.70 -5.86 1.65
C SER A 237 -10.76 -5.86 2.85
N LEU A 238 -11.05 -6.67 3.86
CA LEU A 238 -10.23 -6.81 5.07
C LEU A 238 -8.98 -7.69 4.87
N TYR A 239 -8.93 -8.49 3.79
CA TYR A 239 -7.86 -9.43 3.56
C TYR A 239 -6.90 -8.94 2.47
N GLY A 240 -5.60 -9.09 2.72
CA GLY A 240 -4.52 -8.83 1.76
C GLY A 240 -3.93 -10.10 1.18
N THR A 241 -4.06 -11.21 1.90
CA THR A 241 -3.51 -12.52 1.54
C THR A 241 -4.49 -13.62 1.90
N ILE A 242 -4.57 -14.64 1.05
CA ILE A 242 -5.29 -15.88 1.35
C ILE A 242 -4.31 -17.04 1.19
N ILE A 243 -4.13 -17.82 2.24
CA ILE A 243 -3.38 -19.08 2.23
C ILE A 243 -4.40 -20.21 2.20
N ASN A 244 -4.60 -20.83 1.04
CA ASN A 244 -5.47 -21.99 0.94
C ASN A 244 -4.68 -23.26 1.28
N ALA A 245 -4.82 -23.72 2.53
CA ALA A 245 -4.26 -24.98 3.03
C ALA A 245 -5.27 -26.15 2.94
N GLY A 246 -6.49 -25.87 2.47
CA GLY A 246 -7.53 -26.89 2.26
C GLY A 246 -7.23 -27.77 1.05
N ALA A 247 -7.55 -29.06 1.15
CA ALA A 247 -7.45 -30.00 0.05
C ALA A 247 -8.76 -30.77 -0.11
N THR A 248 -9.28 -30.87 -1.35
CA THR A 248 -10.40 -31.75 -1.65
C THR A 248 -9.93 -33.21 -1.64
N ARG A 249 -10.51 -34.06 -0.81
CA ARG A 249 -10.35 -35.52 -0.96
C ARG A 249 -11.13 -35.98 -2.20
N ARG A 250 -10.40 -36.31 -3.27
CA ARG A 250 -11.02 -37.12 -4.34
C ARG A 250 -11.27 -38.53 -3.78
N SER A 251 -12.50 -38.99 -3.87
CA SER A 251 -12.98 -40.32 -3.44
C SER A 251 -12.48 -41.48 -4.31
N THR A 252 -11.37 -41.35 -5.00
CA THR A 252 -10.76 -42.39 -5.81
C THR A 252 -9.45 -42.80 -5.19
N GLY A 253 -9.35 -44.05 -4.74
CA GLY A 253 -8.25 -44.69 -3.99
C GLY A 253 -6.87 -44.68 -4.65
N ARG A 254 -6.47 -43.68 -5.37
CA ARG A 254 -5.11 -43.42 -5.82
C ARG A 254 -4.60 -42.16 -5.12
N ARG A 255 -3.50 -42.29 -4.43
CA ARG A 255 -2.75 -41.12 -3.88
C ARG A 255 -2.44 -40.15 -5.00
N PRO A 256 -2.85 -38.86 -4.93
CA PRO A 256 -2.52 -37.90 -5.97
C PRO A 256 -1.00 -37.69 -6.01
N ARG A 257 -0.44 -37.66 -7.21
CA ARG A 257 0.91 -37.12 -7.40
C ARG A 257 0.90 -35.66 -6.97
N ARG A 258 1.80 -35.31 -6.09
CA ARG A 258 1.92 -34.00 -5.47
C ARG A 258 2.73 -33.10 -6.41
N ASP A 259 2.10 -32.15 -7.07
CA ASP A 259 2.80 -31.09 -7.79
C ASP A 259 2.54 -29.75 -7.11
N VAL A 260 3.60 -29.12 -6.59
CA VAL A 260 3.53 -27.74 -6.10
C VAL A 260 3.51 -26.86 -7.33
N ARG A 261 2.41 -26.17 -7.58
CA ARG A 261 2.34 -25.08 -8.54
C ARG A 261 2.00 -23.80 -7.78
N CYS A 262 2.90 -22.84 -7.83
CA CYS A 262 2.52 -21.45 -7.63
C CYS A 262 1.66 -21.07 -8.82
N VAL A 263 0.37 -20.86 -8.62
CA VAL A 263 -0.51 -20.33 -9.66
C VAL A 263 -0.52 -18.82 -9.46
N GLU A 264 0.19 -18.08 -10.33
CA GLU A 264 -0.11 -16.70 -10.57
C GLU A 264 -1.51 -16.66 -11.18
N GLY A 265 -2.47 -16.05 -10.47
CA GLY A 265 -3.85 -15.98 -10.93
C GLY A 265 -3.96 -15.16 -12.20
N GLU A 266 -4.19 -15.81 -13.33
CA GLU A 266 -4.66 -15.16 -14.55
C GLU A 266 -6.10 -14.67 -14.36
N ARG A 267 -6.37 -13.52 -14.90
CA ARG A 267 -7.67 -12.83 -14.84
C ARG A 267 -8.78 -13.71 -15.42
N ALA A 268 -9.81 -13.98 -14.65
CA ALA A 268 -11.10 -14.34 -15.18
C ALA A 268 -11.74 -13.11 -15.84
N GLY A 269 -12.41 -13.30 -16.98
CA GLY A 269 -13.02 -12.27 -17.82
C GLY A 269 -14.10 -11.42 -17.11
N PRO A 270 -14.75 -10.47 -17.80
CA PRO A 270 -15.49 -9.36 -17.20
C PRO A 270 -16.78 -9.84 -16.52
N GLY A 271 -16.70 -10.01 -15.20
CA GLY A 271 -17.81 -10.05 -14.29
C GLY A 271 -17.83 -8.76 -13.45
N PRO A 272 -18.94 -8.43 -12.74
CA PRO A 272 -19.04 -7.17 -12.00
C PRO A 272 -17.90 -7.03 -11.02
N ALA A 273 -17.31 -5.84 -11.00
CA ALA A 273 -16.06 -5.47 -10.33
C ALA A 273 -15.93 -5.98 -8.89
N SER A 274 -15.22 -7.08 -8.72
CA SER A 274 -14.71 -7.51 -7.43
C SER A 274 -13.38 -6.80 -7.17
N PRO A 275 -13.09 -6.32 -5.94
CA PRO A 275 -11.85 -5.67 -5.62
C PRO A 275 -10.67 -6.62 -5.86
N GLY A 276 -9.67 -6.13 -6.56
CA GLY A 276 -8.53 -6.88 -7.09
C GLY A 276 -7.86 -7.80 -6.07
N TRP A 277 -7.89 -9.09 -6.37
CA TRP A 277 -7.21 -10.14 -5.62
C TRP A 277 -5.70 -10.03 -5.80
N ARG A 278 -4.98 -10.00 -4.71
CA ARG A 278 -3.53 -10.10 -4.70
C ARG A 278 -3.11 -11.44 -4.14
N ARG A 279 -2.51 -12.24 -5.01
CA ARG A 279 -1.77 -13.47 -4.72
C ARG A 279 -2.47 -14.48 -3.81
N THR A 280 -3.08 -15.49 -4.43
CA THR A 280 -3.34 -16.76 -3.78
C THR A 280 -2.06 -17.59 -3.85
N ILE A 281 -1.44 -17.89 -2.71
CA ILE A 281 -0.36 -18.87 -2.63
C ILE A 281 -1.04 -20.18 -2.27
N THR A 282 -1.16 -21.09 -3.26
CA THR A 282 -1.56 -22.46 -3.00
C THR A 282 -0.30 -23.26 -2.76
N VAL A 283 -0.05 -23.67 -1.52
CA VAL A 283 1.06 -24.57 -1.17
C VAL A 283 0.49 -25.98 -1.06
N ASP A 284 0.88 -26.86 -1.97
CA ASP A 284 0.59 -28.29 -1.85
C ASP A 284 1.74 -28.96 -1.08
N ALA A 285 1.40 -29.64 0.01
CA ALA A 285 2.39 -30.22 0.90
C ALA A 285 3.08 -31.42 0.27
N ARG A 286 4.33 -31.26 -0.18
CA ARG A 286 5.26 -32.36 -0.35
C ARG A 286 6.34 -32.28 0.73
N GLY A 287 6.26 -33.22 1.65
CA GLY A 287 7.40 -33.47 2.53
C GLY A 287 8.44 -34.28 1.79
N THR A 288 9.65 -33.85 1.76
CA THR A 288 10.94 -34.48 2.06
C THR A 288 11.85 -33.40 2.54
#